data_4d9e6dd07ab939d31a11caa2cae189b9
#
_entry.id   4d9e6dd07ab939d31a11caa2cae189b9
#
_cell.length_a   1.000
_cell.length_b   1.000
_cell.length_c   1.000
_cell.angle_alpha   90.00
_cell.angle_beta   90.00
_cell.angle_gamma   90.00
#
_symmetry.space_group_name_H-M   'P 1'
#
loop_
_entity.id
_entity.type
_entity.pdbx_description
1 polymer ?
#
loop_
_entity_poly.entity_id
_entity_poly.type
_entity_poly.pdbx_seq_one_letter_code
_entity_poly.pdbx_strand_id
1 'polypeptide(L)' 'MNNLILAFGDKVLVHGYDGEVIRISGEMVLVHFGGDSLHFSQEWCNIKDVKLKG' A
#
# COMPACT_ATOMS: atom_id res chain seq x y z
N MET A 1 -15.56 7.63 -13.18
CA MET A 1 -14.19 7.98 -12.82
C MET A 1 -13.90 7.54 -11.39
N ASN A 2 -12.92 6.74 -11.24
CA ASN A 2 -12.64 6.17 -9.94
C ASN A 2 -11.43 6.83 -9.32
N ASN A 3 -11.68 7.54 -8.25
CA ASN A 3 -10.61 8.09 -7.45
C ASN A 3 -10.39 7.17 -6.28
N LEU A 4 -9.27 6.50 -6.30
CA LEU A 4 -8.91 5.67 -5.17
C LEU A 4 -8.35 6.58 -4.10
N ILE A 5 -9.06 6.66 -3.00
CA ILE A 5 -8.63 7.47 -1.86
C ILE A 5 -8.07 6.52 -0.82
N LEU A 6 -6.80 6.68 -0.56
CA LEU A 6 -6.12 5.88 0.44
C LEU A 6 -5.82 6.74 1.66
N ALA A 7 -5.79 6.10 2.79
CA ALA A 7 -5.46 6.77 4.04
C ALA A 7 -4.41 5.96 4.77
N PHE A 8 -3.71 6.64 5.65
CA PHE A 8 -2.75 5.98 6.54
C PHE A 8 -3.43 4.83 7.27
N GLY A 9 -2.82 3.67 7.23
CA GLY A 9 -3.34 2.50 7.93
C GLY A 9 -4.24 1.61 7.10
N ASP A 10 -4.57 2.02 5.88
CA ASP A 10 -5.41 1.19 5.02
C ASP A 10 -4.69 -0.09 4.63
N LYS A 11 -5.43 -1.17 4.63
CA LYS A 11 -4.91 -2.45 4.14
C LYS A 11 -5.09 -2.51 2.64
N VAL A 12 -4.03 -2.87 1.95
CA VAL A 12 -4.01 -2.84 0.49
C VAL A 12 -3.36 -4.09 -0.06
N LEU A 13 -3.57 -4.29 -1.36
CA LEU A 13 -2.90 -5.33 -2.13
C LEU A 13 -2.09 -4.65 -3.22
N VAL A 14 -0.85 -5.05 -3.35
CA VAL A 14 0.02 -4.57 -4.41
C VAL A 14 0.61 -5.79 -5.10
N HIS A 15 0.22 -6.00 -6.35
CA HIS A 15 0.67 -7.16 -7.11
C HIS A 15 0.44 -8.48 -6.37
N GLY A 16 -0.68 -8.55 -5.63
CA GLY A 16 -1.02 -9.75 -4.89
C GLY A 16 -0.42 -9.86 -3.51
N TYR A 17 0.38 -8.89 -3.10
CA TYR A 17 0.99 -8.89 -1.77
C TYR A 17 0.22 -8.00 -0.83
N ASP A 18 -0.01 -8.48 0.37
CA ASP A 18 -0.69 -7.71 1.41
C ASP A 18 0.25 -6.64 1.96
N GLY A 19 -0.30 -5.46 2.14
CA GLY A 19 0.48 -4.38 2.71
C GLY A 19 -0.40 -3.40 3.45
N GLU A 20 0.23 -2.43 4.08
CA GLU A 20 -0.45 -1.38 4.81
C GLU A 20 0.14 -0.04 4.41
N VAL A 21 -0.73 0.93 4.19
CA VAL A 21 -0.31 2.28 3.80
C VAL A 21 0.27 2.98 5.01
N ILE A 22 1.50 3.46 4.87
CA ILE A 22 2.16 4.19 5.95
C ILE A 22 2.51 5.62 5.57
N ARG A 23 2.53 5.94 4.27
CA ARG A 23 2.72 7.31 3.81
C ARG A 23 2.11 7.46 2.44
N ILE A 24 1.73 8.70 2.14
CA ILE A 24 1.20 9.04 0.82
C ILE A 24 1.87 10.34 0.40
N SER A 25 2.37 10.35 -0.83
CA SER A 25 3.00 11.53 -1.39
C SER A 25 2.60 11.63 -2.86
N GLY A 26 1.66 12.52 -3.16
CA GLY A 26 1.18 12.67 -4.52
C GLY A 26 0.57 11.38 -5.04
N GLU A 27 1.14 10.85 -6.12
CA GLU A 27 0.67 9.59 -6.71
C GLU A 27 1.43 8.37 -6.18
N MET A 28 2.30 8.57 -5.21
CA MET A 28 3.09 7.48 -4.65
C MET A 28 2.62 7.18 -3.26
N VAL A 29 2.64 5.91 -2.93
CA VAL A 29 2.18 5.41 -1.65
C VAL A 29 3.29 4.54 -1.07
N LEU A 30 3.68 4.83 0.14
CA LEU A 30 4.64 3.98 0.83
C LEU A 30 3.89 2.88 1.53
N VAL A 31 4.16 1.65 1.13
CA VAL A 31 3.45 0.49 1.62
C VAL A 31 4.42 -0.38 2.42
N HIS A 32 3.99 -0.76 3.59
CA HIS A 32 4.73 -1.67 4.44
C HIS A 32 4.23 -3.09 4.19
N PHE A 33 5.12 -3.92 3.68
CA PHE A 33 4.81 -5.32 3.43
C PHE A 33 5.40 -6.12 4.56
N GLY A 34 4.55 -6.58 5.46
CA GLY A 34 5.04 -7.32 6.59
C GLY A 34 4.16 -8.49 6.88
N GLY A 35 4.59 -9.67 6.55
CA GLY A 35 3.87 -10.87 6.94
C GLY A 35 4.51 -11.49 8.14
N ASP A 36 5.82 -11.60 8.10
CA ASP A 36 6.57 -12.23 9.17
C ASP A 36 7.42 -11.20 9.87
N SER A 37 7.64 -11.44 11.13
CA SER A 37 8.46 -10.55 11.94
C SER A 37 9.90 -10.45 11.45
N LEU A 38 10.33 -11.38 10.63
CA LEU A 38 11.72 -11.42 10.19
C LEU A 38 11.94 -10.68 8.88
N HIS A 39 10.87 -10.52 8.09
CA HIS A 39 10.99 -9.91 6.77
C HIS A 39 9.88 -8.90 6.57
N PHE A 40 10.20 -7.67 6.79
CA PHE A 40 9.29 -6.60 6.43
C PHE A 40 10.06 -5.64 5.53
N SER A 41 9.35 -5.05 4.62
CA SER A 41 9.94 -4.07 3.73
C SER A 41 8.95 -2.97 3.47
N GLN A 42 9.47 -1.80 3.17
CA GLN A 42 8.67 -0.66 2.81
C GLN A 42 9.07 -0.24 1.43
N GLU A 43 8.10 -0.03 0.56
CA GLU A 43 8.38 0.37 -0.80
C GLU A 43 7.39 1.42 -1.26
N TRP A 44 7.89 2.37 -2.02
CA TRP A 44 7.03 3.35 -2.67
C TRP A 44 6.42 2.70 -3.89
N CYS A 45 5.09 2.73 -3.95
CA CYS A 45 4.34 2.14 -5.05
C CYS A 45 3.51 3.22 -5.71
N ASN A 46 3.32 3.10 -7.02
CA ASN A 46 2.42 4.00 -7.70
C ASN A 46 0.99 3.65 -7.29
N ILE A 47 0.18 4.68 -7.05
CA ILE A 47 -1.18 4.47 -6.58
C ILE A 47 -2.00 3.61 -7.54
N LYS A 48 -1.62 3.58 -8.81
CA LYS A 48 -2.30 2.75 -9.80
C LYS A 48 -2.11 1.26 -9.55
N ASP A 49 -1.04 0.91 -8.86
CA ASP A 49 -0.72 -0.48 -8.59
C ASP A 49 -1.27 -0.95 -7.26
N VAL A 50 -1.92 -0.07 -6.52
CA VAL A 50 -2.39 -0.34 -5.17
C VAL A 50 -3.90 -0.52 -5.21
N LYS A 51 -4.39 -1.59 -4.58
CA LYS A 51 -5.82 -1.86 -4.48
C LYS A 51 -6.20 -1.95 -3.03
N LEU A 52 -7.33 -1.37 -2.68
CA LEU A 52 -7.85 -1.53 -1.34
C LEU A 52 -8.26 -2.97 -1.11
N LYS A 53 -7.87 -3.49 0.03
CA LYS A 53 -8.26 -4.82 0.44
C LYS A 53 -9.51 -4.65 1.29
N GLY A 54 -10.62 -4.94 0.71
CA GLY A 54 -11.85 -4.67 1.41
C GLY A 54 -12.81 -5.77 1.45
#